data_21d36714b370128deb9f5b9d0067a7ac
#
_entry.id   21d36714b370128deb9f5b9d0067a7ac
#
_cell.length_a   1.000
_cell.length_b   1.000
_cell.length_c   1.000
_cell.angle_alpha   90.00
_cell.angle_beta   90.00
_cell.angle_gamma   90.00
#
_symmetry.space_group_name_H-M   'P 1'
#
loop_
_entity.id
_entity.type
_entity.pdbx_description
1 polymer ?
#
loop_
_entity_poly.entity_id
_entity_poly.type
_entity_poly.pdbx_seq_one_letter_code
_entity_poly.pdbx_strand_id
1 'polypeptide(L)'
;METINFFIFWFEIYINIYIFVYNLLVFHFKKMDLIKKINADYVWKKVNLAGWIVHIRFSGKIGFVEFRDGTGYIQCIVEEKNIWEDKFNELKNCGIESSIKISGTVSKHPKKDEYEIQTEDFEVISLAKDYPLGQKDHGVEFLFDNRHLYLRSKSQWAIQRVRDEIIHATYDWMQENDFTKIDSPIFTSTCAEDSTSLYETTHTNWETMYLNQTGQMYIEAAIAAHRNVYDFWPVFRAERSKTRRHLNELWMMDAEEAFTDNEWNMKYQEDLIYYIVQRVLKNKRAELEIIGRDISKLEKIQKPFIRKTHAEVVKELQAMWSDIQDWDDLWADDETLLMNKYDQPVFVTNFPLEIKAFYMPEDPNHPGTAKCADLLAPEWYGEIIWWSERIGDYETLKKRILDHGYKLEDYEWYLDIRKYGWVTTSGFGYGLERLVMWICGLQHIREAIPFPRYHNRIKP
;
A
#
# COMPACT_ATOMS: atom_id res chain seq x y z
N MET A 1 49.54 -18.14 -45.95
CA MET A 1 49.70 -18.57 -44.55
C MET A 1 50.01 -17.37 -43.60
N GLU A 2 50.88 -16.46 -43.99
CA GLU A 2 51.26 -15.31 -43.13
C GLU A 2 50.09 -14.32 -42.79
N THR A 3 49.21 -14.10 -43.77
CA THR A 3 48.05 -13.20 -43.57
C THR A 3 47.01 -13.76 -42.58
N ILE A 4 46.84 -15.07 -42.52
CA ILE A 4 45.90 -15.71 -41.54
C ILE A 4 46.45 -15.65 -40.12
N ASN A 5 47.77 -15.84 -39.96
CA ASN A 5 48.43 -15.74 -38.64
C ASN A 5 48.39 -14.31 -38.09
N PHE A 6 48.45 -13.29 -38.97
CA PHE A 6 48.31 -11.89 -38.58
C PHE A 6 46.89 -11.57 -38.07
N PHE A 7 45.83 -12.08 -38.70
CA PHE A 7 44.44 -11.89 -38.26
C PHE A 7 44.17 -12.62 -36.93
N ILE A 8 44.69 -13.83 -36.75
CA ILE A 8 44.53 -14.59 -35.50
C ILE A 8 45.23 -13.85 -34.32
N PHE A 9 46.43 -13.33 -34.55
CA PHE A 9 47.16 -12.58 -33.52
C PHE A 9 46.44 -11.29 -33.08
N TRP A 10 45.87 -10.53 -34.01
CA TRP A 10 45.07 -9.32 -33.69
C TRP A 10 43.76 -9.67 -33.04
N PHE A 11 43.14 -10.77 -33.40
CA PHE A 11 41.90 -11.25 -32.78
C PHE A 11 42.11 -11.71 -31.33
N GLU A 12 43.21 -12.38 -31.04
CA GLU A 12 43.58 -12.71 -29.65
C GLU A 12 43.88 -11.49 -28.80
N ILE A 13 44.59 -10.49 -29.34
CA ILE A 13 44.83 -9.24 -28.64
C ILE A 13 43.49 -8.53 -28.35
N TYR A 14 42.59 -8.47 -29.32
CA TYR A 14 41.27 -7.83 -29.15
C TYR A 14 40.44 -8.53 -28.10
N ILE A 15 40.40 -9.85 -28.09
CA ILE A 15 39.72 -10.64 -27.06
C ILE A 15 40.33 -10.42 -25.68
N ASN A 16 41.67 -10.40 -25.57
CA ASN A 16 42.35 -10.19 -24.29
C ASN A 16 42.09 -8.76 -23.75
N ILE A 17 42.11 -7.75 -24.62
CA ILE A 17 41.75 -6.36 -24.24
C ILE A 17 40.28 -6.30 -23.82
N TYR A 18 39.36 -6.96 -24.57
CA TYR A 18 37.94 -6.98 -24.25
C TYR A 18 37.70 -7.68 -22.91
N ILE A 19 38.32 -8.82 -22.66
CA ILE A 19 38.28 -9.55 -21.39
C ILE A 19 38.86 -8.72 -20.25
N PHE A 20 39.96 -8.00 -20.50
CA PHE A 20 40.60 -7.13 -19.52
C PHE A 20 39.70 -5.93 -19.19
N VAL A 21 39.12 -5.25 -20.19
CA VAL A 21 38.18 -4.15 -20.02
C VAL A 21 36.88 -4.65 -19.39
N TYR A 22 36.35 -5.79 -19.81
CA TYR A 22 35.21 -6.43 -19.21
C TYR A 22 35.44 -6.78 -17.74
N ASN A 23 36.58 -7.40 -17.42
CA ASN A 23 36.96 -7.68 -16.03
C ASN A 23 37.21 -6.40 -15.24
N LEU A 24 37.77 -5.34 -15.83
CA LEU A 24 37.90 -4.02 -15.18
C LEU A 24 36.54 -3.39 -14.90
N LEU A 25 35.59 -3.47 -15.85
CA LEU A 25 34.23 -3.00 -15.67
C LEU A 25 33.45 -3.85 -14.67
N VAL A 26 33.60 -5.17 -14.70
CA VAL A 26 32.99 -6.09 -13.73
C VAL A 26 33.63 -5.96 -12.35
N PHE A 27 34.97 -5.70 -12.27
CA PHE A 27 35.65 -5.41 -11.00
C PHE A 27 35.26 -4.06 -10.38
N HIS A 28 34.82 -3.08 -11.19
CA HIS A 28 34.31 -1.81 -10.66
C HIS A 28 32.87 -1.89 -10.16
N PHE A 29 32.07 -2.91 -10.57
CA PHE A 29 30.81 -3.26 -9.94
C PHE A 29 31.04 -4.35 -8.86
N LYS A 30 31.90 -4.07 -7.87
CA LYS A 30 31.85 -4.85 -6.64
C LYS A 30 30.41 -4.72 -6.12
N LYS A 31 29.65 -5.83 -6.19
CA LYS A 31 28.28 -5.88 -5.71
C LYS A 31 28.27 -5.40 -4.27
N MET A 32 27.64 -4.24 -4.02
CA MET A 32 27.54 -3.69 -2.66
C MET A 32 26.79 -4.68 -1.79
N ASP A 33 27.23 -4.85 -0.57
CA ASP A 33 26.50 -5.60 0.44
C ASP A 33 25.25 -4.83 0.84
N LEU A 34 24.27 -5.54 1.41
CA LEU A 34 23.01 -4.94 1.84
C LEU A 34 22.83 -5.13 3.34
N ILE A 35 22.41 -4.08 4.04
CA ILE A 35 22.21 -4.09 5.50
C ILE A 35 21.27 -5.22 5.91
N LYS A 36 20.18 -5.47 5.18
CA LYS A 36 19.22 -6.55 5.47
C LYS A 36 19.82 -7.96 5.49
N LYS A 37 21.02 -8.16 4.94
CA LYS A 37 21.72 -9.44 4.91
C LYS A 37 22.69 -9.62 6.07
N ILE A 38 23.02 -8.54 6.79
CA ILE A 38 23.96 -8.57 7.90
C ILE A 38 23.29 -9.29 9.08
N ASN A 39 23.90 -10.38 9.49
CA ASN A 39 23.48 -11.25 10.59
C ASN A 39 24.72 -11.81 11.33
N ALA A 40 24.56 -12.78 12.21
CA ALA A 40 25.63 -13.39 12.98
C ALA A 40 26.77 -13.94 12.09
N ASP A 41 26.45 -14.47 10.91
CA ASP A 41 27.44 -15.03 9.98
C ASP A 41 28.37 -13.97 9.35
N TYR A 42 27.96 -12.69 9.44
CA TYR A 42 28.77 -11.57 8.93
C TYR A 42 29.75 -11.02 9.97
N VAL A 43 29.65 -11.39 11.23
CA VAL A 43 30.57 -10.93 12.28
C VAL A 43 32.02 -11.28 11.88
N TRP A 44 32.92 -10.29 11.97
CA TRP A 44 34.31 -10.30 11.51
C TRP A 44 34.51 -10.36 9.99
N LYS A 45 33.44 -10.28 9.19
CA LYS A 45 33.61 -10.16 7.72
C LYS A 45 33.62 -8.69 7.31
N LYS A 46 34.40 -8.42 6.26
CA LYS A 46 34.44 -7.13 5.60
C LYS A 46 33.24 -6.97 4.69
N VAL A 47 32.61 -5.80 4.76
CA VAL A 47 31.48 -5.41 3.93
C VAL A 47 31.75 -4.06 3.26
N ASN A 48 31.12 -3.86 2.09
CA ASN A 48 31.12 -2.59 1.38
C ASN A 48 29.65 -2.16 1.21
N LEU A 49 29.28 -1.06 1.81
CA LEU A 49 27.92 -0.50 1.79
C LEU A 49 27.92 0.80 1.01
N ALA A 50 26.78 1.13 0.35
CA ALA A 50 26.55 2.43 -0.25
C ALA A 50 25.16 2.93 0.18
N GLY A 51 25.07 4.20 0.55
CA GLY A 51 23.81 4.75 1.08
C GLY A 51 23.95 6.17 1.61
N TRP A 52 23.17 6.50 2.61
CA TRP A 52 23.01 7.86 3.11
C TRP A 52 23.23 7.96 4.62
N ILE A 53 23.82 9.07 5.04
CA ILE A 53 23.95 9.45 6.45
C ILE A 53 22.60 9.91 6.97
N VAL A 54 22.00 9.18 7.91
CA VAL A 54 20.74 9.55 8.56
C VAL A 54 20.99 10.45 9.76
N HIS A 55 22.01 10.09 10.55
CA HIS A 55 22.45 10.86 11.70
C HIS A 55 23.95 10.71 11.88
N ILE A 56 24.60 11.76 12.37
CA ILE A 56 26.01 11.73 12.69
C ILE A 56 26.28 12.48 13.99
N ARG A 57 27.08 11.89 14.86
CA ARG A 57 27.56 12.53 16.10
C ARG A 57 29.02 12.19 16.35
N PHE A 58 29.73 13.07 17.04
CA PHE A 58 31.12 12.87 17.36
C PHE A 58 31.33 12.88 18.88
N SER A 59 32.22 12.02 19.36
CA SER A 59 32.73 12.00 20.74
C SER A 59 34.24 11.91 20.70
N GLY A 60 34.89 13.04 20.84
CA GLY A 60 36.36 13.14 20.67
C GLY A 60 36.80 12.71 19.25
N LYS A 61 37.58 11.65 19.20
CA LYS A 61 38.13 11.06 17.96
C LYS A 61 37.29 9.91 17.39
N ILE A 62 36.04 9.79 17.78
CA ILE A 62 35.13 8.76 17.32
C ILE A 62 33.88 9.40 16.75
N GLY A 63 33.55 9.04 15.49
CA GLY A 63 32.29 9.36 14.80
C GLY A 63 31.32 8.18 14.87
N PHE A 64 30.08 8.47 15.18
CA PHE A 64 28.96 7.51 15.15
C PHE A 64 28.02 7.93 14.05
N VAL A 65 27.94 7.13 12.99
CA VAL A 65 27.14 7.39 11.81
C VAL A 65 25.99 6.40 11.77
N GLU A 66 24.74 6.88 11.91
CA GLU A 66 23.57 6.09 11.54
C GLU A 66 23.44 6.12 10.02
N PHE A 67 23.54 4.97 9.40
CA PHE A 67 23.63 4.81 7.96
C PHE A 67 22.45 4.00 7.42
N ARG A 68 21.91 4.39 6.26
CA ARG A 68 20.79 3.75 5.58
C ARG A 68 21.19 3.41 4.14
N ASP A 69 20.97 2.16 3.72
CA ASP A 69 21.15 1.71 2.34
C ASP A 69 19.82 1.49 1.57
N GLY A 70 18.67 1.85 2.19
CA GLY A 70 17.33 1.58 1.68
C GLY A 70 16.77 0.21 2.09
N THR A 71 17.62 -0.77 2.42
CA THR A 71 17.17 -2.08 2.91
C THR A 71 17.10 -2.16 4.43
N GLY A 72 17.76 -1.25 5.13
CA GLY A 72 17.81 -1.18 6.58
C GLY A 72 18.66 -0.02 7.08
N TYR A 73 18.86 -0.01 8.39
CA TYR A 73 19.67 0.95 9.13
C TYR A 73 20.76 0.22 9.90
N ILE A 74 21.95 0.81 9.97
CA ILE A 74 23.08 0.27 10.73
C ILE A 74 23.94 1.40 11.31
N GLN A 75 24.52 1.20 12.49
CA GLN A 75 25.48 2.12 13.04
C GLN A 75 26.87 1.81 12.47
N CYS A 76 27.57 2.83 11.97
CA CYS A 76 28.96 2.75 11.55
C CYS A 76 29.81 3.54 12.56
N ILE A 77 30.84 2.88 13.11
CA ILE A 77 31.79 3.48 14.04
C ILE A 77 33.01 3.90 13.24
N VAL A 78 33.35 5.17 13.30
CA VAL A 78 34.46 5.76 12.54
C VAL A 78 35.47 6.32 13.52
N GLU A 79 36.61 5.65 13.68
CA GLU A 79 37.71 6.10 14.54
C GLU A 79 38.79 6.83 13.73
N GLU A 80 39.17 8.04 14.15
CA GLU A 80 40.19 8.87 13.50
C GLU A 80 41.49 8.07 13.24
N LYS A 81 41.91 7.24 14.20
CA LYS A 81 43.16 6.42 14.07
C LYS A 81 43.11 5.40 12.92
N ASN A 82 41.90 5.01 12.47
CA ASN A 82 41.72 4.00 11.43
C ASN A 82 41.60 4.61 10.03
N ILE A 83 41.15 5.89 9.91
CA ILE A 83 40.87 6.55 8.62
C ILE A 83 41.71 7.81 8.35
N TRP A 84 42.63 8.15 9.22
CA TRP A 84 43.44 9.37 9.18
C TRP A 84 42.66 10.66 9.46
N GLU A 85 43.38 11.66 9.99
CA GLU A 85 42.80 12.92 10.46
C GLU A 85 42.09 13.69 9.33
N ASP A 86 42.64 13.73 8.13
CA ASP A 86 42.07 14.45 7.00
C ASP A 86 40.70 13.87 6.59
N LYS A 87 40.60 12.55 6.49
CA LYS A 87 39.34 11.86 6.23
C LYS A 87 38.32 12.02 7.38
N PHE A 88 38.79 12.01 8.62
CA PHE A 88 37.92 12.24 9.77
C PHE A 88 37.34 13.67 9.76
N ASN A 89 38.13 14.65 9.34
CA ASN A 89 37.68 16.02 9.14
C ASN A 89 36.75 16.17 7.93
N GLU A 90 36.94 15.41 6.85
CA GLU A 90 35.99 15.32 5.74
C GLU A 90 34.65 14.80 6.22
N LEU A 91 34.59 13.75 7.04
CA LEU A 91 33.38 13.21 7.64
C LEU A 91 32.63 14.24 8.49
N LYS A 92 33.34 15.10 9.23
CA LYS A 92 32.72 16.19 10.03
C LYS A 92 32.00 17.23 9.18
N ASN A 93 32.37 17.35 7.90
CA ASN A 93 31.74 18.25 6.94
C ASN A 93 30.55 17.61 6.22
N CYS A 94 30.29 16.30 6.41
CA CYS A 94 29.14 15.64 5.85
C CYS A 94 27.87 16.01 6.62
N GLY A 95 26.87 16.53 5.91
CA GLY A 95 25.53 16.75 6.44
C GLY A 95 24.68 15.48 6.42
N ILE A 96 23.55 15.54 7.12
CA ILE A 96 22.48 14.52 7.03
C ILE A 96 22.05 14.42 5.55
N GLU A 97 21.77 13.20 5.09
CA GLU A 97 21.43 12.85 3.71
C GLU A 97 22.59 12.98 2.72
N SER A 98 23.83 13.24 3.17
CA SER A 98 25.00 13.01 2.31
C SER A 98 25.09 11.53 1.93
N SER A 99 25.36 11.25 0.66
CA SER A 99 25.56 9.88 0.18
C SER A 99 27.02 9.49 0.21
N ILE A 100 27.32 8.32 0.78
CA ILE A 100 28.68 7.82 0.97
C ILE A 100 28.75 6.32 0.70
N LYS A 101 29.94 5.83 0.36
CA LYS A 101 30.29 4.42 0.46
C LYS A 101 31.09 4.21 1.73
N ILE A 102 30.86 3.10 2.41
CA ILE A 102 31.57 2.70 3.63
C ILE A 102 32.13 1.30 3.44
N SER A 103 33.38 1.13 3.80
CA SER A 103 34.05 -0.17 3.91
C SER A 103 34.44 -0.41 5.36
N GLY A 104 34.18 -1.60 5.88
CA GLY A 104 34.50 -1.91 7.25
C GLY A 104 34.19 -3.35 7.65
N THR A 105 34.50 -3.69 8.87
CA THR A 105 34.28 -5.03 9.44
C THR A 105 33.02 -5.03 10.32
N VAL A 106 32.13 -6.01 10.13
CA VAL A 106 30.94 -6.19 10.96
C VAL A 106 31.32 -6.63 12.36
N SER A 107 30.79 -5.97 13.38
CA SER A 107 30.91 -6.37 14.78
C SER A 107 29.51 -6.44 15.45
N LYS A 108 29.47 -7.19 16.56
CA LYS A 108 28.26 -7.19 17.40
C LYS A 108 28.29 -5.96 18.32
N HIS A 109 27.15 -5.26 18.44
CA HIS A 109 27.03 -4.14 19.36
C HIS A 109 27.22 -4.61 20.82
N PRO A 110 28.02 -3.90 21.66
CA PRO A 110 28.42 -4.41 22.97
C PRO A 110 27.29 -4.57 23.99
N LYS A 111 26.16 -3.85 23.79
CA LYS A 111 25.05 -3.80 24.78
C LYS A 111 23.69 -4.19 24.20
N LYS A 112 23.57 -4.28 22.88
CA LYS A 112 22.30 -4.57 22.20
C LYS A 112 22.47 -5.80 21.33
N ASP A 113 21.38 -6.47 21.00
CA ASP A 113 21.39 -7.56 20.01
C ASP A 113 21.30 -7.02 18.58
N GLU A 114 22.22 -6.13 18.25
CA GLU A 114 22.34 -5.46 16.97
C GLU A 114 23.77 -5.63 16.44
N TYR A 115 23.96 -5.33 15.14
CA TYR A 115 25.27 -5.33 14.49
C TYR A 115 25.68 -3.89 14.17
N GLU A 116 26.98 -3.63 14.10
CA GLU A 116 27.57 -2.36 13.72
C GLU A 116 28.77 -2.57 12.81
N ILE A 117 29.17 -1.53 12.08
CA ILE A 117 30.32 -1.56 11.19
C ILE A 117 31.48 -0.80 11.84
N GLN A 118 32.58 -1.49 12.05
CA GLN A 118 33.86 -0.85 12.37
C GLN A 118 34.45 -0.34 11.06
N THR A 119 34.33 0.96 10.80
CA THR A 119 34.68 1.58 9.53
C THR A 119 36.20 1.63 9.36
N GLU A 120 36.67 1.12 8.23
CA GLU A 120 38.09 1.14 7.82
C GLU A 120 38.35 2.20 6.77
N ASP A 121 37.35 2.52 5.93
CA ASP A 121 37.41 3.56 4.90
C ASP A 121 36.03 4.02 4.48
N PHE A 122 35.94 5.23 3.93
CA PHE A 122 34.71 5.73 3.27
C PHE A 122 35.07 6.66 2.11
N GLU A 123 34.10 6.82 1.20
CA GLU A 123 34.17 7.70 0.03
C GLU A 123 32.88 8.56 0.01
N VAL A 124 33.00 9.87 -0.04
CA VAL A 124 31.86 10.76 -0.22
C VAL A 124 31.46 10.79 -1.69
N ILE A 125 30.21 10.39 -1.99
CA ILE A 125 29.64 10.45 -3.34
C ILE A 125 29.04 11.83 -3.60
N SER A 126 28.24 12.33 -2.65
CA SER A 126 27.61 13.64 -2.74
C SER A 126 27.35 14.21 -1.35
N LEU A 127 27.75 15.46 -1.15
CA LEU A 127 27.49 16.20 0.08
C LEU A 127 26.09 16.82 0.05
N ALA A 128 25.32 16.61 1.11
CA ALA A 128 24.09 17.34 1.37
C ALA A 128 24.37 18.50 2.31
N LYS A 129 23.89 19.69 1.93
CA LYS A 129 23.95 20.91 2.75
C LYS A 129 22.53 21.40 3.01
N ASP A 130 22.30 21.94 4.19
CA ASP A 130 21.05 22.61 4.55
C ASP A 130 19.78 21.73 4.33
N TYR A 131 19.88 20.42 4.66
CA TYR A 131 18.75 19.51 4.52
C TYR A 131 17.58 19.98 5.40
N PRO A 132 16.39 20.25 4.82
CA PRO A 132 15.32 20.98 5.52
C PRO A 132 14.62 20.16 6.62
N LEU A 133 14.65 18.80 6.50
CA LEU A 133 14.04 17.90 7.48
C LEU A 133 15.09 17.40 8.47
N GLY A 134 15.61 18.31 9.28
CA GLY A 134 16.55 17.95 10.34
C GLY A 134 15.84 17.26 11.52
N GLN A 135 16.55 17.12 12.64
CA GLN A 135 16.06 16.40 13.84
C GLN A 135 15.01 17.15 14.66
N LYS A 136 14.58 18.33 14.22
CA LYS A 136 13.52 19.09 14.89
C LYS A 136 12.16 18.50 14.55
N ASP A 137 11.22 18.61 15.48
CA ASP A 137 9.83 18.34 15.21
C ASP A 137 9.32 19.34 14.18
N HIS A 138 8.73 18.83 13.12
CA HIS A 138 8.18 19.62 12.03
C HIS A 138 6.65 19.50 12.04
N GLY A 139 5.98 20.62 11.78
CA GLY A 139 4.52 20.62 11.59
C GLY A 139 4.09 19.76 10.40
N VAL A 140 2.91 19.19 10.50
CA VAL A 140 2.38 18.23 9.53
C VAL A 140 2.37 18.80 8.10
N GLU A 141 1.90 20.05 7.93
CA GLU A 141 1.85 20.68 6.60
C GLU A 141 3.25 20.85 5.99
N PHE A 142 4.24 21.26 6.79
CA PHE A 142 5.62 21.36 6.32
C PHE A 142 6.18 20.02 5.85
N LEU A 143 5.89 18.92 6.56
CA LEU A 143 6.30 17.58 6.16
C LEU A 143 5.66 17.17 4.83
N PHE A 144 4.38 17.50 4.63
CA PHE A 144 3.69 17.19 3.37
C PHE A 144 4.09 18.13 2.23
N ASP A 145 4.47 19.38 2.49
CA ASP A 145 5.06 20.28 1.47
C ASP A 145 6.44 19.78 1.01
N ASN A 146 7.14 19.09 1.89
CA ASN A 146 8.42 18.45 1.59
C ASN A 146 8.29 16.93 1.46
N ARG A 147 7.15 16.41 0.98
CA ARG A 147 6.85 14.98 0.97
C ARG A 147 7.91 14.13 0.27
N HIS A 148 8.47 14.60 -0.84
CA HIS A 148 9.54 13.96 -1.59
C HIS A 148 10.84 13.75 -0.77
N LEU A 149 11.06 14.57 0.25
CA LEU A 149 12.15 14.39 1.21
C LEU A 149 11.68 13.61 2.45
N TYR A 150 10.43 13.86 2.90
CA TYR A 150 9.87 13.19 4.08
C TYR A 150 9.79 11.66 3.92
N LEU A 151 9.64 11.16 2.70
CA LEU A 151 9.71 9.71 2.40
C LEU A 151 11.00 9.04 2.88
N ARG A 152 12.08 9.81 3.10
CA ARG A 152 13.35 9.32 3.61
C ARG A 152 13.36 9.11 5.13
N SER A 153 12.36 9.64 5.84
CA SER A 153 12.24 9.47 7.29
C SER A 153 12.05 7.99 7.65
N LYS A 154 12.50 7.61 8.84
CA LYS A 154 12.44 6.24 9.32
C LYS A 154 11.00 5.72 9.42
N SER A 155 10.06 6.57 9.84
CA SER A 155 8.64 6.23 9.90
C SER A 155 8.04 6.00 8.51
N GLN A 156 8.27 6.92 7.55
CA GLN A 156 7.74 6.76 6.20
C GLN A 156 8.37 5.59 5.45
N TRP A 157 9.67 5.36 5.63
CA TRP A 157 10.34 4.17 5.13
C TRP A 157 9.65 2.88 5.64
N ALA A 158 9.36 2.80 6.94
CA ALA A 158 8.69 1.64 7.53
C ALA A 158 7.26 1.46 7.01
N ILE A 159 6.46 2.54 6.95
CA ILE A 159 5.09 2.50 6.41
C ILE A 159 5.07 1.98 4.98
N GLN A 160 5.97 2.48 4.11
CA GLN A 160 5.99 2.03 2.70
C GLN A 160 6.41 0.55 2.56
N ARG A 161 7.23 0.02 3.47
CA ARG A 161 7.59 -1.39 3.48
C ARG A 161 6.45 -2.29 3.97
N VAL A 162 5.64 -1.81 4.92
CA VAL A 162 4.40 -2.50 5.31
C VAL A 162 3.40 -2.47 4.16
N ARG A 163 3.23 -1.31 3.49
CA ARG A 163 2.39 -1.18 2.30
C ARG A 163 2.79 -2.17 1.19
N ASP A 164 4.08 -2.27 0.90
CA ASP A 164 4.64 -3.21 -0.07
C ASP A 164 4.29 -4.67 0.29
N GLU A 165 4.41 -5.04 1.57
CA GLU A 165 4.06 -6.38 2.04
C GLU A 165 2.57 -6.69 1.91
N ILE A 166 1.69 -5.71 2.19
CA ILE A 166 0.25 -5.85 2.01
C ILE A 166 -0.09 -6.12 0.53
N ILE A 167 0.55 -5.37 -0.39
CA ILE A 167 0.37 -5.55 -1.83
C ILE A 167 0.78 -6.97 -2.25
N HIS A 168 1.96 -7.41 -1.85
CA HIS A 168 2.45 -8.76 -2.13
C HIS A 168 1.56 -9.84 -1.50
N ALA A 169 1.12 -9.64 -0.27
CA ALA A 169 0.19 -10.55 0.39
C ALA A 169 -1.11 -10.71 -0.40
N THR A 170 -1.64 -9.61 -0.92
CA THR A 170 -2.86 -9.62 -1.74
C THR A 170 -2.64 -10.41 -3.02
N TYR A 171 -1.58 -10.14 -3.78
CA TYR A 171 -1.30 -10.88 -5.02
C TYR A 171 -1.11 -12.37 -4.78
N ASP A 172 -0.37 -12.75 -3.74
CA ASP A 172 -0.09 -14.15 -3.43
C ASP A 172 -1.39 -14.88 -3.02
N TRP A 173 -2.21 -14.24 -2.15
CA TRP A 173 -3.49 -14.82 -1.74
C TRP A 173 -4.46 -14.98 -2.90
N MET A 174 -4.57 -13.97 -3.78
CA MET A 174 -5.42 -14.04 -4.98
C MET A 174 -4.99 -15.19 -5.90
N GLN A 175 -3.69 -15.33 -6.13
CA GLN A 175 -3.14 -16.41 -6.95
C GLN A 175 -3.39 -17.78 -6.30
N GLU A 176 -3.20 -17.92 -5.00
CA GLU A 176 -3.43 -19.17 -4.25
C GLU A 176 -4.90 -19.59 -4.21
N ASN A 177 -5.84 -18.65 -4.44
CA ASN A 177 -7.28 -18.90 -4.47
C ASN A 177 -7.88 -18.84 -5.88
N ASP A 178 -7.07 -19.07 -6.93
CA ASP A 178 -7.49 -19.19 -8.33
C ASP A 178 -8.16 -17.92 -8.91
N PHE A 179 -7.79 -16.74 -8.45
CA PHE A 179 -8.22 -15.48 -9.04
C PHE A 179 -7.32 -15.08 -10.20
N THR A 180 -7.92 -14.69 -11.33
CA THR A 180 -7.21 -14.13 -12.50
C THR A 180 -7.20 -12.60 -12.43
N LYS A 181 -6.01 -11.99 -12.53
CA LYS A 181 -5.90 -10.52 -12.59
C LYS A 181 -6.37 -10.01 -13.95
N ILE A 182 -7.29 -9.05 -13.94
CA ILE A 182 -7.80 -8.32 -15.11
C ILE A 182 -7.48 -6.84 -14.91
N ASP A 183 -7.07 -6.14 -15.96
CA ASP A 183 -6.82 -4.70 -15.91
C ASP A 183 -8.03 -3.96 -16.47
N SER A 184 -8.74 -3.25 -15.60
CA SER A 184 -9.88 -2.41 -15.96
C SER A 184 -9.41 -1.06 -16.56
N PRO A 185 -10.19 -0.33 -17.39
CA PRO A 185 -9.79 0.98 -17.93
C PRO A 185 -9.84 2.09 -16.87
N ILE A 186 -8.85 3.01 -16.91
CA ILE A 186 -8.87 4.22 -16.05
C ILE A 186 -9.91 5.23 -16.55
N PHE A 187 -10.07 5.34 -17.86
CA PHE A 187 -11.07 6.18 -18.48
C PHE A 187 -12.38 5.41 -18.65
N THR A 188 -13.47 5.99 -18.20
CA THR A 188 -14.81 5.39 -18.25
C THR A 188 -15.86 6.38 -18.74
N SER A 189 -16.92 5.90 -19.33
CA SER A 189 -18.13 6.67 -19.62
C SER A 189 -19.22 6.51 -18.55
N THR A 190 -19.02 5.61 -17.57
CA THR A 190 -20.02 5.21 -16.59
C THR A 190 -19.65 5.62 -15.18
N CYS A 191 -20.67 5.81 -14.35
CA CYS A 191 -20.55 5.99 -12.91
C CYS A 191 -20.91 4.68 -12.21
N ALA A 192 -20.07 4.22 -11.27
CA ALA A 192 -20.34 3.01 -10.50
C ALA A 192 -20.89 3.32 -9.10
N GLU A 193 -20.43 4.41 -8.48
CA GLU A 193 -20.77 4.78 -7.10
C GLU A 193 -21.64 6.03 -7.05
N ASP A 194 -21.02 7.20 -7.11
CA ASP A 194 -21.69 8.50 -7.01
C ASP A 194 -21.28 9.43 -8.15
N SER A 195 -22.27 9.88 -8.92
CA SER A 195 -22.04 10.78 -10.07
C SER A 195 -21.46 12.14 -9.66
N THR A 196 -21.66 12.58 -8.41
CA THR A 196 -21.17 13.87 -7.92
C THR A 196 -19.67 13.85 -7.58
N SER A 197 -19.08 12.67 -7.46
CA SER A 197 -17.66 12.46 -7.11
C SER A 197 -16.78 12.01 -8.29
N LEU A 198 -17.23 12.21 -9.54
CA LEU A 198 -16.46 11.92 -10.75
C LEU A 198 -15.48 13.04 -11.11
N TYR A 199 -14.27 12.67 -11.52
CA TYR A 199 -13.36 13.57 -12.22
C TYR A 199 -13.65 13.53 -13.72
N GLU A 200 -14.21 14.63 -14.24
CA GLU A 200 -14.51 14.78 -15.65
C GLU A 200 -13.26 15.20 -16.44
N THR A 201 -13.11 14.64 -17.64
CA THR A 201 -12.09 15.00 -18.62
C THR A 201 -12.65 14.85 -20.04
N THR A 202 -11.86 15.18 -21.06
CA THR A 202 -12.29 15.16 -22.47
C THR A 202 -11.45 14.17 -23.26
N HIS A 203 -12.10 13.26 -23.97
CA HIS A 203 -11.46 12.35 -24.91
C HIS A 203 -10.95 13.08 -26.17
N THR A 204 -10.06 12.45 -26.92
CA THR A 204 -9.49 13.02 -28.16
C THR A 204 -10.53 13.29 -29.26
N ASN A 205 -11.69 12.65 -29.21
CA ASN A 205 -12.83 12.88 -30.10
C ASN A 205 -13.83 13.91 -29.54
N TRP A 206 -13.48 14.62 -28.46
CA TRP A 206 -14.28 15.64 -27.77
C TRP A 206 -15.47 15.10 -26.96
N GLU A 207 -15.63 13.80 -26.80
CA GLU A 207 -16.61 13.23 -25.90
C GLU A 207 -16.17 13.39 -24.44
N THR A 208 -17.15 13.52 -23.54
CA THR A 208 -16.91 13.53 -22.09
C THR A 208 -16.54 12.11 -21.64
N MET A 209 -15.49 12.03 -20.85
CA MET A 209 -15.10 10.82 -20.13
C MET A 209 -14.72 11.16 -18.69
N TYR A 210 -14.66 10.14 -17.87
CA TYR A 210 -14.37 10.28 -16.44
C TYR A 210 -13.17 9.43 -16.05
N LEU A 211 -12.51 9.79 -14.94
CA LEU A 211 -11.61 8.87 -14.25
C LEU A 211 -12.45 7.91 -13.41
N ASN A 212 -12.08 6.62 -13.43
CA ASN A 212 -12.81 5.55 -12.76
C ASN A 212 -12.84 5.70 -11.23
N GLN A 213 -13.93 5.29 -10.62
CA GLN A 213 -14.11 5.20 -9.16
C GLN A 213 -13.83 3.79 -8.62
N THR A 214 -13.97 2.77 -9.47
CA THR A 214 -13.75 1.34 -9.22
C THR A 214 -13.61 0.62 -10.56
N GLY A 215 -12.96 -0.53 -10.60
CA GLY A 215 -12.91 -1.42 -11.76
C GLY A 215 -14.07 -2.42 -11.82
N GLN A 216 -14.91 -2.48 -10.78
CA GLN A 216 -15.94 -3.50 -10.56
C GLN A 216 -16.71 -3.89 -11.83
N MET A 217 -17.37 -2.94 -12.49
CA MET A 217 -18.24 -3.26 -13.63
C MET A 217 -17.50 -3.92 -14.81
N TYR A 218 -16.21 -3.57 -14.99
CA TYR A 218 -15.38 -4.13 -16.05
C TYR A 218 -14.91 -5.55 -15.71
N ILE A 219 -14.54 -5.83 -14.47
CA ILE A 219 -14.16 -7.17 -14.06
C ILE A 219 -15.37 -8.10 -13.95
N GLU A 220 -16.59 -7.59 -13.64
CA GLU A 220 -17.82 -8.37 -13.75
C GLU A 220 -18.00 -8.94 -15.16
N ALA A 221 -17.64 -8.22 -16.23
CA ALA A 221 -17.69 -8.72 -17.58
C ALA A 221 -16.72 -9.90 -17.83
N ALA A 222 -15.61 -9.97 -17.10
CA ALA A 222 -14.60 -11.00 -17.24
C ALA A 222 -14.93 -12.31 -16.49
N ILE A 223 -15.90 -12.30 -15.58
CA ILE A 223 -16.30 -13.48 -14.78
C ILE A 223 -16.71 -14.65 -15.67
N ALA A 224 -17.47 -14.39 -16.73
CA ALA A 224 -17.95 -15.43 -17.63
C ALA A 224 -16.83 -16.19 -18.36
N ALA A 225 -15.63 -15.60 -18.44
CA ALA A 225 -14.46 -16.20 -19.05
C ALA A 225 -13.50 -16.84 -18.02
N HIS A 226 -13.40 -16.27 -16.83
CA HIS A 226 -12.34 -16.60 -15.86
C HIS A 226 -12.86 -17.09 -14.51
N ARG A 227 -14.15 -16.99 -14.24
CA ARG A 227 -14.86 -17.39 -13.01
C ARG A 227 -14.54 -16.47 -11.83
N ASN A 228 -13.30 -16.40 -11.38
CA ASN A 228 -12.85 -15.52 -10.28
C ASN A 228 -11.82 -14.54 -10.84
N VAL A 229 -12.08 -13.27 -10.69
CA VAL A 229 -11.26 -12.19 -11.26
C VAL A 229 -11.02 -11.09 -10.22
N TYR A 230 -9.93 -10.39 -10.37
CA TYR A 230 -9.66 -9.19 -9.58
C TYR A 230 -8.88 -8.17 -10.41
N ASP A 231 -9.00 -6.90 -10.02
CA ASP A 231 -8.04 -5.89 -10.40
C ASP A 231 -7.31 -5.33 -9.17
N PHE A 232 -6.29 -4.53 -9.37
CA PHE A 232 -5.59 -3.82 -8.32
C PHE A 232 -4.87 -2.64 -8.94
N TRP A 233 -5.41 -1.43 -8.75
CA TRP A 233 -4.99 -0.27 -9.50
C TRP A 233 -5.47 1.08 -8.91
N PRO A 234 -5.10 2.25 -9.50
CA PRO A 234 -5.54 3.54 -9.02
C PRO A 234 -7.01 3.82 -9.37
N VAL A 235 -7.73 4.41 -8.41
CA VAL A 235 -9.09 4.93 -8.57
C VAL A 235 -9.16 6.37 -8.07
N PHE A 236 -10.21 7.09 -8.50
CA PHE A 236 -10.29 8.53 -8.34
C PHE A 236 -11.67 8.94 -7.83
N ARG A 237 -11.70 9.74 -6.77
CA ARG A 237 -12.94 10.28 -6.18
C ARG A 237 -12.82 11.77 -5.99
N ALA A 238 -13.64 12.57 -6.70
CA ALA A 238 -13.60 14.04 -6.66
C ALA A 238 -14.27 14.62 -5.40
N GLU A 239 -14.23 13.89 -4.30
CA GLU A 239 -14.83 14.27 -3.03
C GLU A 239 -14.11 15.48 -2.41
N ARG A 240 -14.88 16.45 -1.94
CA ARG A 240 -14.39 17.61 -1.19
C ARG A 240 -14.30 17.34 0.31
N SER A 241 -14.09 16.08 0.68
CA SER A 241 -14.02 15.64 2.07
C SER A 241 -12.74 16.13 2.76
N LYS A 242 -12.90 16.58 4.01
CA LYS A 242 -11.79 16.96 4.91
C LYS A 242 -11.54 15.92 5.99
N THR A 243 -12.12 14.74 5.88
CA THR A 243 -11.98 13.69 6.90
C THR A 243 -10.57 13.08 6.89
N ARG A 244 -10.27 12.31 7.91
CA ARG A 244 -8.99 11.59 8.05
C ARG A 244 -8.89 10.37 7.14
N ARG A 245 -10.00 9.94 6.48
CA ARG A 245 -10.15 8.66 5.78
C ARG A 245 -10.34 8.80 4.27
N HIS A 246 -10.30 10.03 3.69
CA HIS A 246 -10.55 10.26 2.27
C HIS A 246 -9.32 10.80 1.53
N LEU A 247 -9.11 10.26 0.34
CA LEU A 247 -8.16 10.72 -0.67
C LEU A 247 -8.88 10.87 -2.00
N ASN A 248 -8.39 11.75 -2.87
CA ASN A 248 -8.91 11.91 -4.22
C ASN A 248 -8.31 10.93 -5.23
N GLU A 249 -7.15 10.37 -4.92
CA GLU A 249 -6.48 9.31 -5.66
C GLU A 249 -6.02 8.27 -4.65
N LEU A 250 -6.41 7.02 -4.85
CA LEU A 250 -6.09 5.89 -3.97
C LEU A 250 -5.93 4.62 -4.79
N TRP A 251 -5.42 3.57 -4.18
CA TRP A 251 -5.32 2.24 -4.78
C TRP A 251 -6.41 1.33 -4.23
N MET A 252 -7.08 0.65 -5.12
CA MET A 252 -8.17 -0.26 -4.79
C MET A 252 -7.89 -1.64 -5.36
N MET A 253 -8.26 -2.65 -4.63
CA MET A 253 -8.37 -4.01 -5.10
C MET A 253 -9.86 -4.36 -5.12
N ASP A 254 -10.39 -4.64 -6.30
CA ASP A 254 -11.74 -5.16 -6.51
C ASP A 254 -11.65 -6.62 -6.96
N ALA A 255 -12.51 -7.48 -6.41
CA ALA A 255 -12.61 -8.89 -6.77
C ALA A 255 -14.06 -9.27 -7.08
N GLU A 256 -14.27 -10.10 -8.10
CA GLU A 256 -15.58 -10.59 -8.52
C GLU A 256 -15.55 -12.10 -8.74
N GLU A 257 -16.61 -12.78 -8.29
CA GLU A 257 -16.67 -14.23 -8.24
C GLU A 257 -17.99 -14.76 -8.78
N ALA A 258 -17.90 -15.78 -9.65
CA ALA A 258 -19.07 -16.51 -10.14
C ALA A 258 -19.45 -17.65 -9.19
N PHE A 259 -20.76 -17.95 -9.13
CA PHE A 259 -21.34 -19.00 -8.31
C PHE A 259 -21.12 -18.80 -6.81
N THR A 260 -21.01 -17.55 -6.38
CA THR A 260 -20.69 -17.17 -5.00
C THR A 260 -21.80 -16.29 -4.44
N ASP A 261 -22.29 -16.66 -3.26
CA ASP A 261 -23.27 -15.92 -2.48
C ASP A 261 -22.61 -15.06 -1.39
N ASN A 262 -23.44 -14.37 -0.61
CA ASN A 262 -23.01 -13.53 0.49
C ASN A 262 -22.13 -14.25 1.51
N GLU A 263 -22.49 -15.47 1.89
CA GLU A 263 -21.80 -16.20 2.96
C GLU A 263 -20.39 -16.62 2.54
N TRP A 264 -20.22 -17.05 1.28
CA TRP A 264 -18.93 -17.40 0.75
C TRP A 264 -18.04 -16.17 0.54
N ASN A 265 -18.62 -15.06 0.07
CA ASN A 265 -17.88 -13.82 -0.13
C ASN A 265 -17.30 -13.29 1.19
N MET A 266 -18.10 -13.27 2.28
CA MET A 266 -17.58 -12.91 3.61
C MET A 266 -16.42 -13.80 4.07
N LYS A 267 -16.45 -15.11 3.75
CA LYS A 267 -15.32 -16.01 4.08
C LYS A 267 -14.05 -15.65 3.32
N TYR A 268 -14.14 -15.32 2.03
CA TYR A 268 -12.99 -14.89 1.27
C TYR A 268 -12.37 -13.61 1.83
N GLN A 269 -13.18 -12.62 2.16
CA GLN A 269 -12.70 -11.38 2.78
C GLN A 269 -12.03 -11.64 4.13
N GLU A 270 -12.66 -12.45 4.96
CA GLU A 270 -12.15 -12.85 6.27
C GLU A 270 -10.79 -13.54 6.14
N ASP A 271 -10.68 -14.48 5.21
CA ASP A 271 -9.45 -15.23 4.94
C ASP A 271 -8.35 -14.30 4.38
N LEU A 272 -8.66 -13.43 3.43
CA LEU A 272 -7.73 -12.46 2.86
C LEU A 272 -7.19 -11.49 3.92
N ILE A 273 -8.06 -10.86 4.70
CA ILE A 273 -7.65 -9.90 5.73
C ILE A 273 -6.83 -10.57 6.82
N TYR A 274 -7.26 -11.74 7.28
CA TYR A 274 -6.49 -12.52 8.25
C TYR A 274 -5.11 -12.89 7.70
N TYR A 275 -5.01 -13.37 6.45
CA TYR A 275 -3.76 -13.72 5.80
C TYR A 275 -2.82 -12.51 5.70
N ILE A 276 -3.33 -11.35 5.28
CA ILE A 276 -2.54 -10.10 5.18
C ILE A 276 -1.99 -9.71 6.55
N VAL A 277 -2.84 -9.70 7.59
CA VAL A 277 -2.42 -9.35 8.97
C VAL A 277 -1.33 -10.30 9.48
N GLN A 278 -1.53 -11.61 9.34
CA GLN A 278 -0.54 -12.61 9.79
C GLN A 278 0.79 -12.48 9.02
N ARG A 279 0.73 -12.21 7.74
CA ARG A 279 1.92 -12.05 6.91
C ARG A 279 2.70 -10.78 7.27
N VAL A 280 2.03 -9.67 7.52
CA VAL A 280 2.67 -8.43 8.00
C VAL A 280 3.30 -8.64 9.37
N LEU A 281 2.60 -9.27 10.31
CA LEU A 281 3.14 -9.60 11.64
C LEU A 281 4.41 -10.47 11.55
N LYS A 282 4.44 -11.41 10.63
CA LYS A 282 5.59 -12.29 10.40
C LYS A 282 6.78 -11.57 9.76
N ASN A 283 6.53 -10.74 8.75
CA ASN A 283 7.58 -10.24 7.85
C ASN A 283 7.98 -8.78 8.12
N LYS A 284 7.14 -7.97 8.81
CA LYS A 284 7.31 -6.52 9.00
C LYS A 284 7.16 -6.08 10.45
N ARG A 285 7.40 -7.00 11.39
CA ARG A 285 7.31 -6.68 12.83
C ARG A 285 8.22 -5.52 13.23
N ALA A 286 9.45 -5.53 12.73
CA ALA A 286 10.42 -4.46 13.01
C ALA A 286 9.97 -3.09 12.46
N GLU A 287 9.36 -3.06 11.27
CA GLU A 287 8.80 -1.85 10.70
C GLU A 287 7.61 -1.33 11.53
N LEU A 288 6.74 -2.22 12.02
CA LEU A 288 5.64 -1.85 12.92
C LEU A 288 6.16 -1.26 14.25
N GLU A 289 7.23 -1.83 14.81
CA GLU A 289 7.89 -1.30 16.02
C GLU A 289 8.50 0.08 15.78
N ILE A 290 9.12 0.32 14.61
CA ILE A 290 9.69 1.63 14.23
C ILE A 290 8.64 2.72 14.22
N ILE A 291 7.43 2.44 13.78
CA ILE A 291 6.34 3.42 13.74
C ILE A 291 5.55 3.49 15.06
N GLY A 292 5.91 2.69 16.05
CA GLY A 292 5.24 2.68 17.36
C GLY A 292 3.87 2.02 17.35
N ARG A 293 3.61 1.09 16.41
CA ARG A 293 2.35 0.35 16.35
C ARG A 293 2.21 -0.57 17.57
N ASP A 294 1.09 -0.51 18.25
CA ASP A 294 0.73 -1.54 19.25
C ASP A 294 0.40 -2.87 18.53
N ILE A 295 1.43 -3.70 18.41
CA ILE A 295 1.35 -4.98 17.69
C ILE A 295 0.36 -5.94 18.37
N SER A 296 0.16 -5.84 19.68
CA SER A 296 -0.75 -6.70 20.42
C SER A 296 -2.19 -6.61 19.93
N LYS A 297 -2.57 -5.47 19.32
CA LYS A 297 -3.88 -5.28 18.69
C LYS A 297 -4.06 -6.12 17.44
N LEU A 298 -3.02 -6.22 16.62
CA LEU A 298 -3.03 -7.05 15.41
C LEU A 298 -2.93 -8.54 15.74
N GLU A 299 -2.18 -8.91 16.77
CA GLU A 299 -2.05 -10.30 17.24
C GLU A 299 -3.36 -10.89 17.77
N LYS A 300 -4.30 -10.05 18.19
CA LYS A 300 -5.65 -10.49 18.63
C LYS A 300 -6.58 -10.85 17.48
N ILE A 301 -6.30 -10.39 16.26
CA ILE A 301 -7.20 -10.63 15.11
C ILE A 301 -7.29 -12.12 14.82
N GLN A 302 -8.51 -12.65 14.89
CA GLN A 302 -8.80 -14.09 14.71
C GLN A 302 -10.11 -14.29 13.95
N LYS A 303 -10.23 -15.41 13.25
CA LYS A 303 -11.46 -15.84 12.59
C LYS A 303 -12.31 -16.74 13.53
N PRO A 304 -13.63 -16.74 13.39
CA PRO A 304 -14.45 -15.91 12.50
C PRO A 304 -14.59 -14.47 13.00
N PHE A 305 -14.73 -13.50 12.06
CA PHE A 305 -15.03 -12.11 12.39
C PHE A 305 -16.47 -11.97 12.91
N ILE A 306 -16.72 -10.89 13.65
CA ILE A 306 -18.04 -10.59 14.21
C ILE A 306 -18.99 -10.24 13.06
N ARG A 307 -20.24 -10.70 13.13
CA ARG A 307 -21.29 -10.40 12.17
C ARG A 307 -22.46 -9.74 12.86
N LYS A 308 -22.93 -8.63 12.29
CA LYS A 308 -24.10 -7.87 12.78
C LYS A 308 -24.90 -7.35 11.59
N THR A 309 -26.19 -7.26 11.78
CA THR A 309 -27.06 -6.54 10.83
C THR A 309 -26.96 -5.02 11.08
N HIS A 310 -27.22 -4.22 10.06
CA HIS A 310 -27.31 -2.77 10.17
C HIS A 310 -28.31 -2.37 11.29
N ALA A 311 -29.48 -3.00 11.36
CA ALA A 311 -30.47 -2.72 12.40
C ALA A 311 -29.95 -3.00 13.83
N GLU A 312 -29.10 -4.01 14.03
CA GLU A 312 -28.45 -4.25 15.32
C GLU A 312 -27.42 -3.18 15.66
N VAL A 313 -26.63 -2.76 14.64
CA VAL A 313 -25.63 -1.70 14.78
C VAL A 313 -26.28 -0.35 15.10
N VAL A 314 -27.36 0.01 14.41
CA VAL A 314 -28.13 1.24 14.69
C VAL A 314 -28.60 1.26 16.13
N LYS A 315 -29.18 0.16 16.63
CA LYS A 315 -29.61 0.07 18.04
C LYS A 315 -28.45 0.22 19.03
N GLU A 316 -27.28 -0.32 18.70
CA GLU A 316 -26.10 -0.15 19.55
C GLU A 316 -25.60 1.29 19.54
N LEU A 317 -25.57 1.94 18.38
CA LEU A 317 -25.18 3.33 18.23
C LEU A 317 -26.15 4.28 18.95
N GLN A 318 -27.45 4.07 18.81
CA GLN A 318 -28.47 4.84 19.55
C GLN A 318 -28.33 4.67 21.08
N ALA A 319 -27.99 3.47 21.54
CA ALA A 319 -27.68 3.24 22.96
C ALA A 319 -26.37 3.95 23.42
N MET A 320 -25.52 4.34 22.51
CA MET A 320 -24.32 5.15 22.73
C MET A 320 -24.52 6.65 22.42
N TRP A 321 -25.78 7.09 22.29
CA TRP A 321 -26.18 8.48 22.06
C TRP A 321 -25.85 9.02 20.66
N SER A 322 -25.72 8.16 19.62
CA SER A 322 -25.73 8.60 18.24
C SER A 322 -27.16 8.99 17.81
N ASP A 323 -27.26 9.98 16.93
CA ASP A 323 -28.55 10.45 16.36
C ASP A 323 -28.99 9.62 15.13
N ILE A 324 -28.25 8.55 14.78
CA ILE A 324 -28.48 7.69 13.60
C ILE A 324 -29.91 7.12 13.60
N GLN A 325 -30.52 7.06 12.42
CA GLN A 325 -31.84 6.48 12.19
C GLN A 325 -31.74 5.13 11.45
N ASP A 326 -32.82 4.35 11.47
CA ASP A 326 -32.86 3.01 10.87
C ASP A 326 -32.64 3.01 9.33
N TRP A 327 -32.80 4.15 8.68
CA TRP A 327 -32.62 4.34 7.23
C TRP A 327 -31.32 5.07 6.84
N ASP A 328 -30.52 5.49 7.81
CA ASP A 328 -29.27 6.20 7.55
C ASP A 328 -28.13 5.23 7.21
N ASP A 329 -27.17 5.69 6.43
CA ASP A 329 -25.89 4.98 6.29
C ASP A 329 -25.00 5.22 7.52
N LEU A 330 -23.99 4.38 7.72
CA LEU A 330 -23.00 4.58 8.77
C LEU A 330 -22.00 5.67 8.35
N TRP A 331 -22.04 6.80 9.05
CA TRP A 331 -21.06 7.85 8.84
C TRP A 331 -19.74 7.56 9.60
N ALA A 332 -18.67 8.22 9.20
CA ALA A 332 -17.34 8.02 9.80
C ALA A 332 -17.30 8.17 11.33
N ASP A 333 -18.18 9.00 11.90
CA ASP A 333 -18.28 9.19 13.36
C ASP A 333 -19.00 8.00 14.01
N ASP A 334 -20.04 7.45 13.37
CA ASP A 334 -20.78 6.26 13.82
C ASP A 334 -19.89 5.01 13.76
N GLU A 335 -19.15 4.81 12.66
CA GLU A 335 -18.16 3.75 12.56
C GLU A 335 -17.07 3.88 13.64
N THR A 336 -16.59 5.10 13.89
CA THR A 336 -15.61 5.37 14.94
C THR A 336 -16.17 5.01 16.31
N LEU A 337 -17.40 5.44 16.61
CA LEU A 337 -18.06 5.16 17.88
C LEU A 337 -18.25 3.65 18.09
N LEU A 338 -18.75 2.97 17.05
CA LEU A 338 -18.98 1.52 17.07
C LEU A 338 -17.66 0.76 17.28
N MET A 339 -16.64 1.06 16.45
CA MET A 339 -15.40 0.27 16.40
C MET A 339 -14.44 0.54 17.55
N ASN A 340 -14.65 1.58 18.36
CA ASN A 340 -14.00 1.71 19.65
C ASN A 340 -14.41 0.65 20.68
N LYS A 341 -15.56 0.00 20.45
CA LYS A 341 -16.10 -1.06 21.32
C LYS A 341 -15.51 -2.44 21.01
N TYR A 342 -15.05 -2.65 19.79
CA TYR A 342 -14.61 -3.94 19.28
C TYR A 342 -13.10 -4.00 19.09
N ASP A 343 -12.48 -5.13 19.42
CA ASP A 343 -11.07 -5.45 19.16
C ASP A 343 -10.90 -6.48 18.03
N GLN A 344 -12.01 -6.81 17.33
CA GLN A 344 -12.08 -7.66 16.15
C GLN A 344 -12.77 -6.94 15.01
N PRO A 345 -12.49 -7.26 13.74
CA PRO A 345 -13.26 -6.76 12.61
C PRO A 345 -14.73 -7.17 12.71
N VAL A 346 -15.62 -6.31 12.23
CA VAL A 346 -17.07 -6.50 12.26
C VAL A 346 -17.64 -6.38 10.86
N PHE A 347 -18.32 -7.41 10.37
CA PHE A 347 -19.19 -7.32 9.22
C PHE A 347 -20.52 -6.70 9.63
N VAL A 348 -20.93 -5.65 8.94
CA VAL A 348 -22.28 -5.07 9.04
C VAL A 348 -23.03 -5.43 7.77
N THR A 349 -24.12 -6.16 7.90
CA THR A 349 -24.92 -6.70 6.78
C THR A 349 -26.28 -6.04 6.69
N ASN A 350 -27.00 -6.26 5.58
CA ASN A 350 -28.42 -5.88 5.45
C ASN A 350 -28.67 -4.39 5.66
N PHE A 351 -27.90 -3.55 5.01
CA PHE A 351 -28.19 -2.11 4.94
C PHE A 351 -29.50 -1.83 4.21
N PRO A 352 -30.19 -0.72 4.47
CA PRO A 352 -31.37 -0.32 3.71
C PRO A 352 -31.07 -0.26 2.19
N LEU A 353 -31.94 -0.86 1.38
CA LEU A 353 -31.73 -0.97 -0.07
C LEU A 353 -31.65 0.39 -0.78
N GLU A 354 -32.36 1.38 -0.27
CA GLU A 354 -32.48 2.71 -0.89
C GLU A 354 -31.17 3.51 -0.85
N ILE A 355 -30.32 3.25 0.15
CA ILE A 355 -29.02 3.96 0.31
C ILE A 355 -27.85 3.25 -0.38
N LYS A 356 -28.06 2.05 -0.91
CA LYS A 356 -27.01 1.27 -1.55
C LYS A 356 -27.06 1.33 -3.07
N ALA A 357 -25.92 1.08 -3.72
CA ALA A 357 -25.73 1.23 -5.16
C ALA A 357 -26.72 0.43 -6.01
N PHE A 358 -26.95 0.88 -7.24
CA PHE A 358 -27.97 0.34 -8.16
C PHE A 358 -27.79 -1.13 -8.51
N TYR A 359 -26.58 -1.66 -8.43
CA TYR A 359 -26.25 -3.04 -8.80
C TYR A 359 -26.50 -4.06 -7.68
N MET A 360 -26.84 -3.62 -6.47
CA MET A 360 -27.07 -4.48 -5.32
C MET A 360 -28.51 -5.01 -5.28
N PRO A 361 -28.72 -6.33 -5.16
CA PRO A 361 -30.06 -6.91 -5.08
C PRO A 361 -30.67 -6.77 -3.68
N GLU A 362 -32.00 -6.74 -3.64
CA GLU A 362 -32.75 -6.87 -2.39
C GLU A 362 -32.57 -8.27 -1.77
N ASP A 363 -32.49 -8.36 -0.45
CA ASP A 363 -32.47 -9.63 0.27
C ASP A 363 -33.90 -10.15 0.47
N PRO A 364 -34.32 -11.26 -0.17
CA PRO A 364 -35.65 -11.80 -0.04
C PRO A 364 -35.98 -12.28 1.39
N ASN A 365 -34.96 -12.56 2.22
CA ASN A 365 -35.14 -12.97 3.60
C ASN A 365 -35.28 -11.77 4.55
N HIS A 366 -34.83 -10.58 4.13
CA HIS A 366 -34.90 -9.33 4.86
C HIS A 366 -35.42 -8.21 3.93
N PRO A 367 -36.72 -8.19 3.62
CA PRO A 367 -37.32 -7.23 2.68
C PRO A 367 -36.95 -5.77 3.03
N GLY A 368 -36.65 -4.98 2.01
CA GLY A 368 -36.19 -3.59 2.16
C GLY A 368 -34.70 -3.42 2.44
N THR A 369 -33.93 -4.51 2.52
CA THR A 369 -32.48 -4.45 2.71
C THR A 369 -31.72 -5.02 1.51
N ALA A 370 -30.49 -4.55 1.31
CA ALA A 370 -29.60 -5.05 0.28
C ALA A 370 -28.82 -6.29 0.74
N LYS A 371 -28.53 -7.21 -0.19
CA LYS A 371 -27.56 -8.29 0.03
C LYS A 371 -26.15 -7.74 -0.07
N CYS A 372 -25.72 -7.06 0.96
CA CYS A 372 -24.38 -6.44 1.05
C CYS A 372 -23.83 -6.51 2.47
N ALA A 373 -22.57 -6.22 2.62
CA ALA A 373 -21.96 -5.88 3.89
C ALA A 373 -20.77 -4.95 3.73
N ASP A 374 -20.44 -4.26 4.82
CA ASP A 374 -19.22 -3.53 4.98
C ASP A 374 -18.40 -4.20 6.08
N LEU A 375 -17.09 -4.37 5.87
CA LEU A 375 -16.18 -4.87 6.89
C LEU A 375 -15.50 -3.69 7.58
N LEU A 376 -15.77 -3.54 8.86
CA LEU A 376 -15.20 -2.49 9.69
C LEU A 376 -13.99 -3.01 10.48
N ALA A 377 -12.87 -2.28 10.39
CA ALA A 377 -11.68 -2.57 11.17
C ALA A 377 -11.79 -1.98 12.59
N PRO A 378 -11.27 -2.68 13.62
CA PRO A 378 -11.30 -2.22 15.01
C PRO A 378 -10.48 -0.96 15.25
N GLU A 379 -10.48 -0.46 16.49
CA GLU A 379 -9.67 0.69 16.92
C GLU A 379 -10.06 2.02 16.22
N TRP A 380 -11.34 2.26 15.89
CA TRP A 380 -11.88 3.46 15.23
C TRP A 380 -11.63 3.57 13.71
N TYR A 381 -10.94 2.62 13.07
CA TYR A 381 -10.58 2.73 11.65
C TYR A 381 -11.79 2.64 10.71
N GLY A 382 -12.87 1.92 11.12
CA GLY A 382 -14.09 1.84 10.35
C GLY A 382 -13.96 1.02 9.08
N GLU A 383 -14.75 1.33 8.06
CA GLU A 383 -14.86 0.56 6.83
C GLU A 383 -13.51 0.42 6.10
N ILE A 384 -13.14 -0.85 5.83
CA ILE A 384 -11.97 -1.23 5.03
C ILE A 384 -12.34 -2.00 3.77
N ILE A 385 -13.47 -2.73 3.77
CA ILE A 385 -14.02 -3.46 2.63
C ILE A 385 -15.50 -3.15 2.52
N TRP A 386 -16.02 -3.01 1.29
CA TRP A 386 -17.44 -3.09 0.97
C TRP A 386 -17.67 -4.20 -0.06
N TRP A 387 -18.87 -4.79 -0.05
CA TRP A 387 -19.21 -5.88 -0.95
C TRP A 387 -20.72 -6.07 -1.13
N SER A 388 -21.13 -6.79 -2.19
CA SER A 388 -22.50 -7.24 -2.37
C SER A 388 -22.60 -8.44 -3.32
N GLU A 389 -23.73 -9.13 -3.31
CA GLU A 389 -24.20 -9.85 -4.49
C GLU A 389 -24.53 -8.88 -5.61
N ARG A 390 -24.57 -9.37 -6.85
CA ARG A 390 -24.90 -8.56 -8.04
C ARG A 390 -26.29 -8.94 -8.56
N ILE A 391 -27.07 -7.93 -9.00
CA ILE A 391 -28.36 -8.18 -9.65
C ILE A 391 -28.13 -8.99 -10.92
N GLY A 392 -28.73 -10.18 -10.99
CA GLY A 392 -28.68 -11.07 -12.15
C GLY A 392 -29.81 -10.88 -13.15
N ASP A 393 -30.96 -10.35 -12.70
CA ASP A 393 -32.11 -10.09 -13.56
C ASP A 393 -31.95 -8.80 -14.36
N TYR A 394 -32.05 -8.93 -15.68
CA TYR A 394 -31.90 -7.80 -16.62
C TYR A 394 -32.88 -6.66 -16.37
N GLU A 395 -34.18 -6.98 -16.20
CA GLU A 395 -35.21 -5.94 -16.02
C GLU A 395 -35.09 -5.27 -14.67
N THR A 396 -34.74 -6.00 -13.64
CA THR A 396 -34.48 -5.46 -12.30
C THR A 396 -33.28 -4.50 -12.33
N LEU A 397 -32.17 -4.91 -12.94
CA LEU A 397 -30.97 -4.06 -13.05
C LEU A 397 -31.26 -2.79 -13.85
N LYS A 398 -31.95 -2.94 -15.00
CA LYS A 398 -32.37 -1.82 -15.84
C LYS A 398 -33.23 -0.81 -15.09
N LYS A 399 -34.19 -1.31 -14.31
CA LYS A 399 -35.03 -0.46 -13.46
C LYS A 399 -34.20 0.29 -12.41
N ARG A 400 -33.29 -0.40 -11.71
CA ARG A 400 -32.44 0.21 -10.69
C ARG A 400 -31.51 1.29 -11.26
N ILE A 401 -30.96 1.11 -12.48
CA ILE A 401 -30.18 2.13 -13.19
C ILE A 401 -31.02 3.38 -13.41
N LEU A 402 -32.26 3.22 -13.88
CA LEU A 402 -33.16 4.35 -14.11
C LEU A 402 -33.60 5.04 -12.81
N ASP A 403 -33.90 4.26 -11.76
CA ASP A 403 -34.31 4.79 -10.45
C ASP A 403 -33.21 5.64 -9.81
N HIS A 404 -31.92 5.33 -10.11
CA HIS A 404 -30.77 6.13 -9.69
C HIS A 404 -30.48 7.34 -10.61
N GLY A 405 -31.30 7.56 -11.66
CA GLY A 405 -31.18 8.70 -12.56
C GLY A 405 -30.10 8.57 -13.61
N TYR A 406 -29.54 7.39 -13.84
CA TYR A 406 -28.53 7.15 -14.86
C TYR A 406 -29.16 6.91 -16.24
N LYS A 407 -28.38 7.19 -17.31
CA LYS A 407 -28.82 6.97 -18.70
C LYS A 407 -28.51 5.54 -19.12
N LEU A 408 -29.52 4.84 -19.67
CA LEU A 408 -29.36 3.46 -20.11
C LEU A 408 -28.28 3.29 -21.17
N GLU A 409 -28.10 4.28 -22.06
CA GLU A 409 -27.14 4.25 -23.16
C GLU A 409 -25.70 4.05 -22.66
N ASP A 410 -25.38 4.58 -21.48
CA ASP A 410 -24.07 4.45 -20.87
C ASP A 410 -23.84 3.04 -20.29
N TYR A 411 -24.92 2.29 -20.00
CA TYR A 411 -24.89 1.00 -19.31
C TYR A 411 -25.36 -0.17 -20.18
N GLU A 412 -25.60 0.01 -21.50
CA GLU A 412 -26.05 -1.06 -22.39
C GLU A 412 -25.12 -2.26 -22.36
N TRP A 413 -23.82 -2.03 -22.44
CA TRP A 413 -22.79 -3.08 -22.37
C TRP A 413 -22.81 -3.85 -21.04
N TYR A 414 -23.10 -3.18 -19.95
CA TYR A 414 -23.18 -3.80 -18.62
C TYR A 414 -24.47 -4.58 -18.43
N LEU A 415 -25.59 -4.09 -19.00
CA LEU A 415 -26.84 -4.81 -19.06
C LEU A 415 -26.75 -6.07 -19.96
N ASP A 416 -25.98 -6.01 -21.04
CA ASP A 416 -25.81 -7.15 -21.96
C ASP A 416 -25.17 -8.36 -21.27
N ILE A 417 -24.35 -8.19 -20.27
CA ILE A 417 -23.76 -9.28 -19.49
C ILE A 417 -24.85 -10.20 -18.91
N ARG A 418 -26.01 -9.62 -18.50
CA ARG A 418 -27.12 -10.35 -17.89
C ARG A 418 -27.95 -11.15 -18.92
N LYS A 419 -27.81 -10.88 -20.20
CA LYS A 419 -28.55 -11.58 -21.26
C LYS A 419 -27.94 -12.95 -21.61
N TYR A 420 -26.67 -13.17 -21.35
CA TYR A 420 -25.91 -14.31 -21.89
C TYR A 420 -25.33 -15.19 -20.79
N GLY A 421 -26.19 -16.06 -20.21
CA GLY A 421 -25.72 -17.10 -19.30
C GLY A 421 -25.26 -16.59 -17.93
N TRP A 422 -25.90 -15.56 -17.40
CA TRP A 422 -25.60 -15.01 -16.09
C TRP A 422 -25.81 -16.05 -14.96
N VAL A 423 -24.96 -15.99 -13.96
CA VAL A 423 -25.03 -16.83 -12.75
C VAL A 423 -25.01 -15.92 -11.51
N THR A 424 -25.28 -16.47 -10.34
CA THR A 424 -25.11 -15.73 -9.09
C THR A 424 -23.64 -15.31 -8.95
N THR A 425 -23.42 -14.03 -8.76
CA THR A 425 -22.09 -13.46 -8.57
C THR A 425 -22.08 -12.54 -7.37
N SER A 426 -20.94 -12.43 -6.75
CA SER A 426 -20.67 -11.46 -5.70
C SER A 426 -19.26 -10.92 -5.84
N GLY A 427 -19.04 -9.74 -5.32
CA GLY A 427 -17.71 -9.15 -5.36
C GLY A 427 -17.47 -8.20 -4.20
N PHE A 428 -16.22 -7.91 -3.93
CA PHE A 428 -15.79 -7.02 -2.87
C PHE A 428 -14.61 -6.15 -3.31
N GLY A 429 -14.49 -5.00 -2.67
CA GLY A 429 -13.36 -4.11 -2.88
C GLY A 429 -12.78 -3.58 -1.57
N TYR A 430 -11.46 -3.40 -1.53
CA TYR A 430 -10.82 -2.70 -0.42
C TYR A 430 -9.91 -1.57 -0.89
N GLY A 431 -9.93 -0.46 -0.14
CA GLY A 431 -8.96 0.62 -0.33
C GLY A 431 -7.64 0.29 0.36
N LEU A 432 -6.54 0.18 -0.41
CA LEU A 432 -5.23 -0.15 0.14
C LEU A 432 -4.80 0.81 1.24
N GLU A 433 -5.04 2.10 1.08
CA GLU A 433 -4.65 3.11 2.05
C GLU A 433 -5.42 3.00 3.37
N ARG A 434 -6.70 2.59 3.35
CA ARG A 434 -7.47 2.31 4.56
C ARG A 434 -6.89 1.11 5.32
N LEU A 435 -6.54 0.05 4.59
CA LEU A 435 -5.93 -1.14 5.18
C LEU A 435 -4.53 -0.85 5.76
N VAL A 436 -3.68 -0.11 5.03
CA VAL A 436 -2.37 0.35 5.53
C VAL A 436 -2.54 1.24 6.76
N MET A 437 -3.51 2.16 6.74
CA MET A 437 -3.80 3.06 7.87
C MET A 437 -4.11 2.26 9.14
N TRP A 438 -4.97 1.27 9.06
CA TRP A 438 -5.32 0.40 10.19
C TRP A 438 -4.12 -0.45 10.65
N ILE A 439 -3.49 -1.19 9.76
CA ILE A 439 -2.39 -2.11 10.11
C ILE A 439 -1.21 -1.35 10.72
N CYS A 440 -0.87 -0.18 10.18
CA CYS A 440 0.21 0.66 10.69
C CYS A 440 -0.18 1.53 11.90
N GLY A 441 -1.46 1.62 12.27
CA GLY A 441 -1.91 2.47 13.37
C GLY A 441 -1.83 3.96 13.09
N LEU A 442 -2.02 4.39 11.82
CA LEU A 442 -1.85 5.79 11.41
C LEU A 442 -3.04 6.66 11.80
N GLN A 443 -2.77 7.93 12.09
CA GLN A 443 -3.82 8.88 12.46
C GLN A 443 -4.52 9.52 11.26
N HIS A 444 -3.93 9.43 10.07
CA HIS A 444 -4.47 10.02 8.86
C HIS A 444 -4.06 9.22 7.61
N ILE A 445 -5.01 8.95 6.74
CA ILE A 445 -4.84 8.15 5.51
C ILE A 445 -3.75 8.70 4.55
N ARG A 446 -3.50 10.02 4.55
CA ARG A 446 -2.45 10.66 3.73
C ARG A 446 -1.04 10.15 4.03
N GLU A 447 -0.81 9.52 5.19
CA GLU A 447 0.47 8.93 5.56
C GLU A 447 0.69 7.56 4.90
N ALA A 448 -0.39 6.87 4.53
CA ALA A 448 -0.38 5.52 3.98
C ALA A 448 0.08 5.44 2.52
N ILE A 449 0.04 6.54 1.77
CA ILE A 449 0.41 6.63 0.36
C ILE A 449 1.67 7.51 0.18
N PRO A 450 2.59 7.16 -0.75
CA PRO A 450 3.81 7.96 -0.96
C PRO A 450 3.53 9.43 -1.28
N PHE A 451 2.64 9.72 -2.22
CA PHE A 451 2.28 11.06 -2.66
C PHE A 451 0.76 11.26 -2.60
N PRO A 452 0.21 11.71 -1.46
CA PRO A 452 -1.22 11.82 -1.28
C PRO A 452 -1.84 12.93 -2.15
N ARG A 453 -3.00 12.62 -2.73
CA ARG A 453 -3.87 13.59 -3.42
C ARG A 453 -5.17 13.69 -2.63
N TYR A 454 -5.48 14.89 -2.18
CA TYR A 454 -6.70 15.17 -1.42
C TYR A 454 -7.15 16.61 -1.69
N HIS A 455 -8.34 16.96 -1.26
CA HIS A 455 -9.06 18.19 -1.63
C HIS A 455 -8.21 19.45 -1.83
N ASN A 456 -7.19 19.67 -1.01
CA ASN A 456 -6.36 20.88 -1.06
C ASN A 456 -4.90 20.60 -1.49
N ARG A 457 -4.57 19.39 -1.98
CA ARG A 457 -3.19 19.04 -2.30
C ARG A 457 -3.06 18.21 -3.56
N ILE A 458 -2.32 18.78 -4.52
CA ILE A 458 -1.92 18.14 -5.77
C ILE A 458 -0.39 18.14 -5.98
N LYS A 459 0.37 18.72 -5.02
CA LYS A 459 1.85 18.86 -5.07
C LYS A 459 2.44 18.46 -3.71
N PRO A 460 3.69 18.06 -3.74
CA PRO A 460 4.33 17.02 -4.53
C PRO A 460 3.65 15.73 -4.28
#